data_410fa6aafbe0e83b58af07b80dc39da8
#
_entry.id   410fa6aafbe0e83b58af07b80dc39da8
#
_cell.length_a   1.000
_cell.length_b   1.000
_cell.length_c   1.000
_cell.angle_alpha   90.00
_cell.angle_beta   90.00
_cell.angle_gamma   90.00
#
_symmetry.space_group_name_H-M   'P 1'
#
loop_
_entity.id
_entity.type
_entity.pdbx_description
1 polymer ?
#
loop_
_entity_poly.entity_id
_entity_poly.type
_entity_poly.pdbx_seq_one_letter_code
_entity_poly.pdbx_strand_id
1 'polypeptide(L)'
;MPELTRRYVVMPLATDAPFDSSDADAVFVLKPWKDPAALRALLAYRDSCYPELARDLDAWIRAIQAGPRVRGGVGLRNEAHAGRGHEAKEAGGRRLRKPKSVESGHPRKPASRSRGPQRRGHRRRKRR
;
A
#
# COMPACT_ATOMS: atom_id res chain seq x y z
N MET A 1 -31.48 -0.24 -5.17
CA MET A 1 -31.20 0.74 -4.09
C MET A 1 -29.77 1.23 -4.24
N PRO A 2 -29.51 2.51 -4.12
CA PRO A 2 -28.13 3.00 -4.12
C PRO A 2 -27.41 2.52 -2.86
N GLU A 3 -26.15 2.09 -3.03
CA GLU A 3 -25.28 1.68 -1.93
C GLU A 3 -24.66 2.89 -1.22
N LEU A 4 -24.39 3.95 -1.99
CA LEU A 4 -23.85 5.19 -1.45
C LEU A 4 -24.95 6.00 -0.76
N THR A 5 -25.10 5.82 0.54
CA THR A 5 -26.12 6.47 1.34
C THR A 5 -25.49 7.35 2.43
N ARG A 6 -26.21 8.38 2.85
CA ARG A 6 -25.78 9.26 3.93
C ARG A 6 -26.12 8.64 5.28
N ARG A 7 -25.16 7.99 5.92
CA ARG A 7 -25.33 7.30 7.21
C ARG A 7 -24.84 8.13 8.40
N TYR A 8 -24.00 9.14 8.16
CA TYR A 8 -23.37 9.92 9.21
C TYR A 8 -23.55 11.41 8.96
N VAL A 9 -23.63 12.18 10.05
CA VAL A 9 -23.49 13.62 10.02
C VAL A 9 -22.08 13.93 10.50
N VAL A 10 -21.28 14.56 9.63
CA VAL A 10 -19.90 14.93 9.95
C VAL A 10 -19.86 16.42 10.27
N MET A 11 -19.46 16.77 11.49
CA MET A 11 -19.33 18.13 11.96
C MET A 11 -17.93 18.39 12.48
N PRO A 12 -17.34 19.58 12.24
CA PRO A 12 -16.09 19.96 12.91
C PRO A 12 -16.30 20.01 14.43
N LEU A 13 -15.30 19.61 15.18
CA LEU A 13 -15.26 19.85 16.62
C LEU A 13 -14.99 21.33 16.88
N ALA A 14 -15.54 21.86 17.96
CA ALA A 14 -15.27 23.22 18.41
C ALA A 14 -13.81 23.40 18.88
N THR A 15 -13.22 22.32 19.38
CA THR A 15 -11.82 22.25 19.81
C THR A 15 -11.23 20.92 19.30
N ASP A 16 -10.00 20.96 18.81
CA ASP A 16 -9.31 19.75 18.37
C ASP A 16 -9.12 18.80 19.56
N ALA A 17 -9.39 17.52 19.33
CA ALA A 17 -9.15 16.45 20.28
C ALA A 17 -8.02 15.54 19.76
N PRO A 18 -7.24 14.90 20.63
CA PRO A 18 -6.26 13.91 20.23
C PRO A 18 -6.91 12.76 19.46
N PHE A 19 -6.24 12.29 18.41
CA PHE A 19 -6.68 11.12 17.66
C PHE A 19 -6.25 9.84 18.40
N ASP A 20 -7.18 8.96 18.66
CA ASP A 20 -6.89 7.62 19.22
C ASP A 20 -6.72 6.62 18.09
N SER A 21 -5.48 6.24 17.81
CA SER A 21 -5.14 5.27 16.78
C SER A 21 -5.45 3.82 17.17
N SER A 22 -5.82 3.56 18.43
CA SER A 22 -6.20 2.23 18.92
C SER A 22 -7.70 1.98 18.85
N ASP A 23 -8.49 3.01 18.59
CA ASP A 23 -9.95 2.91 18.43
C ASP A 23 -10.29 2.25 17.09
N ALA A 24 -10.87 1.06 17.16
CA ALA A 24 -11.28 0.31 15.98
C ALA A 24 -12.42 0.99 15.18
N ASP A 25 -13.19 1.84 15.82
CA ASP A 25 -14.28 2.61 15.20
C ASP A 25 -13.86 4.04 14.81
N ALA A 26 -12.58 4.36 14.96
CA ALA A 26 -12.06 5.66 14.56
C ALA A 26 -12.30 5.92 13.07
N VAL A 27 -12.67 7.14 12.74
CA VAL A 27 -12.94 7.56 11.36
C VAL A 27 -11.98 8.64 10.90
N PHE A 28 -11.59 8.55 9.65
CA PHE A 28 -10.83 9.60 8.98
C PHE A 28 -11.65 10.17 7.83
N VAL A 29 -11.99 11.45 7.92
CA VAL A 29 -12.90 12.10 6.99
C VAL A 29 -12.15 12.68 5.80
N LEU A 30 -12.48 12.20 4.61
CA LEU A 30 -11.97 12.71 3.34
C LEU A 30 -13.04 13.51 2.60
N LYS A 31 -12.62 14.56 1.90
CA LYS A 31 -13.49 15.41 1.08
C LYS A 31 -13.04 15.41 -0.38
N PRO A 32 -13.45 14.42 -1.20
CA PRO A 32 -12.93 14.21 -2.55
C PRO A 32 -13.12 15.39 -3.51
N TRP A 33 -14.16 16.19 -3.35
CA TRP A 33 -14.36 17.42 -4.14
C TRP A 33 -13.29 18.49 -3.87
N LYS A 34 -12.79 18.55 -2.64
CA LYS A 34 -11.93 19.63 -2.15
C LYS A 34 -10.47 19.25 -2.01
N ASP A 35 -10.15 17.97 -2.19
CA ASP A 35 -8.81 17.43 -1.94
C ASP A 35 -8.44 16.39 -3.02
N PRO A 36 -7.42 16.66 -3.83
CA PRO A 36 -6.96 15.72 -4.86
C PRO A 36 -6.41 14.40 -4.28
N ALA A 37 -5.87 14.42 -3.07
CA ALA A 37 -5.42 13.20 -2.39
C ALA A 37 -6.61 12.34 -1.98
N ALA A 38 -7.68 12.96 -1.47
CA ALA A 38 -8.93 12.28 -1.15
C ALA A 38 -9.60 11.67 -2.38
N LEU A 39 -9.55 12.35 -3.52
CA LEU A 39 -10.06 11.81 -4.78
C LEU A 39 -9.28 10.56 -5.21
N ARG A 40 -7.96 10.56 -5.06
CA ARG A 40 -7.14 9.37 -5.36
C ARG A 40 -7.42 8.21 -4.40
N ALA A 41 -7.62 8.51 -3.13
CA ALA A 41 -8.03 7.50 -2.16
C ALA A 41 -9.38 6.90 -2.51
N LEU A 42 -10.33 7.74 -2.96
CA LEU A 42 -11.65 7.29 -3.41
C LEU A 42 -11.57 6.40 -4.66
N LEU A 43 -10.70 6.71 -5.61
CA LEU A 43 -10.43 5.87 -6.77
C LEU A 43 -9.89 4.49 -6.37
N ALA A 44 -8.92 4.45 -5.48
CA ALA A 44 -8.36 3.20 -4.97
C ALA A 44 -9.40 2.37 -4.20
N TYR A 45 -10.23 3.03 -3.41
CA TYR A 45 -11.32 2.38 -2.68
C TYR A 45 -12.35 1.78 -3.65
N ARG A 46 -12.77 2.53 -4.67
CA ARG A 46 -13.68 2.04 -5.73
C ARG A 46 -13.15 0.76 -6.38
N ASP A 47 -11.86 0.70 -6.67
CA ASP A 47 -11.23 -0.44 -7.33
C ASP A 47 -11.16 -1.69 -6.43
N SER A 48 -11.37 -1.52 -5.12
CA SER A 48 -11.21 -2.57 -4.13
C SER A 48 -12.52 -2.95 -3.41
N CYS A 49 -13.60 -2.19 -3.60
CA CYS A 49 -14.87 -2.44 -2.94
C CYS A 49 -15.79 -3.35 -3.78
N TYR A 50 -16.92 -3.78 -3.19
CA TYR A 50 -17.87 -4.64 -3.89
C TYR A 50 -18.55 -3.91 -5.07
N PRO A 51 -18.99 -4.63 -6.12
CA PRO A 51 -19.37 -4.04 -7.41
C PRO A 51 -20.52 -3.03 -7.36
N GLU A 52 -21.49 -3.21 -6.50
CA GLU A 52 -22.65 -2.32 -6.37
C GLU A 52 -22.20 -0.95 -5.88
N LEU A 53 -21.39 -0.91 -4.83
CA LEU A 53 -20.81 0.32 -4.30
C LEU A 53 -19.82 0.94 -5.31
N ALA A 54 -19.03 0.12 -5.99
CA ALA A 54 -18.08 0.61 -7.00
C ALA A 54 -18.76 1.40 -8.11
N ARG A 55 -19.95 0.98 -8.56
CA ARG A 55 -20.75 1.70 -9.57
C ARG A 55 -21.22 3.08 -9.08
N ASP A 56 -21.68 3.14 -7.85
CA ASP A 56 -22.13 4.40 -7.25
C ASP A 56 -20.96 5.37 -7.05
N LEU A 57 -19.82 4.85 -6.56
CA LEU A 57 -18.59 5.63 -6.42
C LEU A 57 -18.06 6.13 -7.77
N ASP A 58 -18.14 5.30 -8.81
CA ASP A 58 -17.71 5.68 -10.16
C ASP A 58 -18.54 6.83 -10.73
N ALA A 59 -19.86 6.80 -10.51
CA ALA A 59 -20.73 7.91 -10.89
C ALA A 59 -20.37 9.20 -10.14
N TRP A 60 -20.09 9.11 -8.85
CA TRP A 60 -19.67 10.25 -8.04
C TRP A 60 -18.29 10.78 -8.46
N ILE A 61 -17.34 9.91 -8.69
CA ILE A 61 -16.00 10.28 -9.18
C ILE A 61 -16.09 11.03 -10.50
N ARG A 62 -16.90 10.55 -11.46
CA ARG A 62 -17.13 11.25 -12.74
C ARG A 62 -17.72 12.64 -12.52
N ALA A 63 -18.66 12.79 -11.61
CA ALA A 63 -19.23 14.09 -11.27
C ALA A 63 -18.18 15.06 -10.70
N ILE A 64 -17.29 14.56 -9.82
CA ILE A 64 -16.19 15.36 -9.27
C ILE A 64 -15.22 15.80 -10.38
N GLN A 65 -14.85 14.89 -11.27
CA GLN A 65 -13.91 15.18 -12.36
C GLN A 65 -14.47 16.14 -13.41
N ALA A 66 -15.77 16.06 -13.67
CA ALA A 66 -16.47 16.97 -14.60
C ALA A 66 -16.83 18.33 -13.98
N GLY A 67 -16.86 18.42 -12.65
CA GLY A 67 -17.26 19.62 -11.93
C GLY A 67 -16.17 20.66 -11.76
N PRO A 68 -16.47 21.78 -11.14
CA PRO A 68 -15.51 22.84 -10.90
C PRO A 68 -14.43 22.39 -9.91
N ARG A 69 -13.20 22.86 -10.15
CA ARG A 69 -12.10 22.63 -9.23
C ARG A 69 -12.26 23.43 -7.95
N VAL A 70 -12.67 22.78 -6.87
CA VAL A 70 -12.82 23.37 -5.55
C VAL A 70 -11.67 22.88 -4.66
N ARG A 71 -11.07 23.79 -3.89
CA ARG A 71 -10.00 23.42 -2.95
C ARG A 71 -10.32 23.94 -1.54
N GLY A 72 -10.27 23.03 -0.56
CA GLY A 72 -10.22 23.39 0.85
C GLY A 72 -8.77 23.57 1.32
N GLY A 73 -8.54 23.98 2.56
CA GLY A 73 -7.19 24.19 3.09
C GLY A 73 -6.30 22.96 3.03
N VAL A 74 -6.84 21.78 3.34
CA VAL A 74 -6.13 20.50 3.19
C VAL A 74 -5.85 20.19 1.73
N GLY A 75 -6.80 20.41 0.85
CA GLY A 75 -6.65 20.16 -0.58
C GLY A 75 -5.55 21.01 -1.22
N LEU A 76 -5.43 22.27 -0.86
CA LEU A 76 -4.34 23.15 -1.31
C LEU A 76 -2.96 22.64 -0.85
N ARG A 77 -2.86 22.16 0.37
CA ARG A 77 -1.63 21.59 0.90
C ARG A 77 -1.26 20.29 0.18
N ASN A 78 -2.25 19.44 -0.09
CA ASN A 78 -2.05 18.17 -0.79
C ASN A 78 -1.79 18.34 -2.28
N GLU A 79 -2.28 19.40 -2.91
CA GLU A 79 -2.07 19.67 -4.34
C GLU A 79 -0.57 19.77 -4.69
N ALA A 80 0.22 20.38 -3.80
CA ALA A 80 1.68 20.47 -3.96
C ALA A 80 2.38 19.09 -3.96
N HIS A 81 1.74 18.07 -3.42
CA HIS A 81 2.26 16.70 -3.33
C HIS A 81 1.58 15.71 -4.27
N ALA A 82 0.52 16.14 -4.95
CA ALA A 82 -0.34 15.27 -5.75
C ALA A 82 0.38 14.60 -6.94
N GLY A 83 1.42 15.23 -7.49
CA GLY A 83 2.20 14.71 -8.61
C GLY A 83 3.34 13.75 -8.22
N ARG A 84 3.78 13.76 -6.98
CA ARG A 84 5.00 13.05 -6.57
C ARG A 84 4.83 11.54 -6.40
N GLY A 85 3.61 11.07 -6.20
CA GLY A 85 3.34 9.64 -5.94
C GLY A 85 3.35 8.76 -7.19
N HIS A 86 3.17 9.35 -8.38
CA HIS A 86 3.14 8.59 -9.64
C HIS A 86 4.53 8.38 -10.24
N GLU A 87 5.43 9.35 -10.09
CA GLU A 87 6.78 9.27 -10.66
C GLU A 87 7.68 8.26 -9.93
N ALA A 88 7.50 8.08 -8.63
CA ALA A 88 8.29 7.12 -7.85
C ALA A 88 8.00 5.64 -8.19
N LYS A 89 6.83 5.33 -8.76
CA LYS A 89 6.46 3.96 -9.14
C LYS A 89 6.90 3.59 -10.56
N GLU A 90 7.05 4.55 -11.44
CA GLU A 90 7.51 4.31 -12.81
C GLU A 90 9.04 4.32 -12.95
N ALA A 91 9.76 5.04 -12.10
CA ALA A 91 11.22 5.05 -12.08
C ALA A 91 11.85 3.74 -11.57
N GLY A 92 11.09 2.88 -10.90
CA GLY A 92 11.55 1.57 -10.39
C GLY A 92 11.49 0.42 -11.39
N GLY A 93 10.94 0.62 -12.58
CA GLY A 93 10.61 -0.46 -13.52
C GLY A 93 11.62 -0.74 -14.64
N ARG A 94 12.68 0.03 -14.78
CA ARG A 94 13.71 -0.22 -15.80
C ARG A 94 15.06 -0.54 -15.17
N ARG A 95 15.19 -1.71 -14.58
CA ARG A 95 16.50 -2.34 -14.50
C ARG A 95 16.83 -2.91 -15.88
N LEU A 96 17.68 -2.21 -16.59
CA LEU A 96 18.40 -2.74 -17.73
C LEU A 96 19.10 -4.02 -17.27
N ARG A 97 18.65 -5.15 -17.79
CA ARG A 97 19.40 -6.40 -17.72
C ARG A 97 20.69 -6.19 -18.51
N LYS A 98 21.79 -6.11 -17.80
CA LYS A 98 23.12 -6.26 -18.41
C LYS A 98 23.15 -7.62 -19.11
N PRO A 99 23.61 -7.68 -20.37
CA PRO A 99 23.86 -8.97 -21.00
C PRO A 99 24.98 -9.68 -20.23
N LYS A 100 24.74 -10.90 -19.84
CA LYS A 100 25.79 -11.80 -19.37
C LYS A 100 26.76 -12.01 -20.50
N SER A 101 27.94 -11.45 -20.38
CA SER A 101 29.11 -11.88 -21.15
C SER A 101 29.37 -13.33 -20.81
N VAL A 102 29.24 -14.12 -21.85
CA VAL A 102 29.71 -15.50 -21.88
C VAL A 102 31.22 -15.44 -21.85
N GLU A 103 31.82 -15.89 -20.77
CA GLU A 103 33.24 -16.21 -20.75
C GLU A 103 33.40 -17.71 -20.50
N SER A 104 33.89 -18.31 -21.54
CA SER A 104 34.18 -19.72 -21.74
C SER A 104 35.43 -20.14 -20.98
N GLY A 105 35.38 -21.33 -20.43
CA GLY A 105 36.56 -22.24 -20.34
C GLY A 105 37.37 -22.07 -19.05
N HIS A 106 37.59 -23.05 -18.32
CA HIS A 106 38.31 -24.30 -18.46
C HIS A 106 38.42 -25.05 -17.12
N PRO A 107 39.06 -26.22 -17.10
CA PRO A 107 38.46 -27.41 -16.51
C PRO A 107 39.22 -27.96 -15.30
N ARG A 108 38.49 -28.87 -14.64
CA ARG A 108 39.00 -30.07 -13.95
C ARG A 108 40.21 -29.94 -13.02
N LYS A 109 40.09 -30.42 -11.83
CA LYS A 109 40.54 -31.76 -11.42
C LYS A 109 40.22 -32.06 -9.94
N PRO A 110 40.43 -33.34 -9.53
CA PRO A 110 39.49 -34.03 -8.65
C PRO A 110 40.06 -34.36 -7.24
N ALA A 111 39.13 -34.80 -6.41
CA ALA A 111 39.29 -35.79 -5.37
C ALA A 111 40.46 -35.68 -4.38
N SER A 112 40.13 -35.68 -3.13
CA SER A 112 40.69 -36.67 -2.21
C SER A 112 39.81 -36.88 -0.97
N ARG A 113 39.63 -38.11 -0.72
CA ARG A 113 39.02 -38.83 0.40
C ARG A 113 39.70 -38.51 1.73
N SER A 114 38.93 -38.49 2.80
CA SER A 114 39.26 -39.22 4.06
C SER A 114 38.07 -39.10 4.99
N ARG A 115 37.42 -40.10 5.19
CA ARG A 115 37.26 -41.13 6.24
C ARG A 115 37.32 -40.55 7.67
N GLY A 116 36.21 -40.64 8.31
CA GLY A 116 35.66 -40.87 9.61
C GLY A 116 36.59 -40.98 10.83
N PRO A 117 36.20 -41.36 12.00
CA PRO A 117 34.99 -42.07 12.42
C PRO A 117 34.33 -41.58 13.76
N GLN A 118 33.17 -42.16 13.99
CA GLN A 118 32.44 -42.45 15.21
C GLN A 118 33.10 -42.24 16.60
N ARG A 119 32.32 -41.77 17.56
CA ARG A 119 32.12 -42.31 18.92
C ARG A 119 30.95 -41.58 19.57
N ARG A 120 29.82 -42.23 19.87
CA ARG A 120 29.34 -43.00 21.03
C ARG A 120 29.60 -42.32 22.39
N GLY A 121 28.50 -42.13 23.11
CA GLY A 121 28.47 -41.88 24.55
C GLY A 121 27.14 -41.32 24.98
N HIS A 122 26.17 -42.07 25.21
CA HIS A 122 25.56 -42.64 26.41
C HIS A 122 25.68 -41.79 27.69
N ARG A 123 24.52 -41.44 28.25
CA ARG A 123 24.01 -41.63 29.64
C ARG A 123 23.03 -40.52 30.01
N ARG A 124 21.71 -40.79 30.13
CA ARG A 124 20.97 -41.38 31.27
C ARG A 124 21.25 -40.70 32.64
N ARG A 125 20.20 -40.07 33.12
CA ARG A 125 19.65 -40.09 34.51
C ARG A 125 18.71 -38.89 34.67
N LYS A 126 17.41 -39.03 34.84
CA LYS A 126 16.55 -39.56 35.93
C LYS A 126 16.58 -38.68 37.20
N ARG A 127 15.35 -38.28 37.59
CA ARG A 127 14.85 -37.91 38.96
C ARG A 127 15.07 -36.44 39.35
N ARG A 128 14.14 -35.71 39.88
CA ARG A 128 12.85 -35.93 40.60
C ARG A 128 11.91 -34.78 40.22
#